data_3a2d10c78cf781aba4cb032131356e3f
#
_entry.id   3a2d10c78cf781aba4cb032131356e3f
#
_cell.length_a   1.000
_cell.length_b   1.000
_cell.length_c   1.000
_cell.angle_alpha   90.00
_cell.angle_beta   90.00
_cell.angle_gamma   90.00
#
_symmetry.space_group_name_H-M   'P 1'
#
loop_
_entity.id
_entity.type
_entity.pdbx_description
1 polymer ?
#
loop_
_entity_poly.entity_id
_entity_poly.type
_entity_poly.pdbx_seq_one_letter_code
_entity_poly.pdbx_strand_id
1 'polypeptide(L)'
;MNSIFAKRRARLLAMKAIRDNYIPGDKLVTCPHCQQESEKKLVAQGLSVCPKCGYHFPIGAYYRLSTILDPGTFHELNEKLPAADPLAFPGYPEKLSAAQRKTGLTEAAVTAVGAIGGRKCVVGVLDNRFLMGSMSAAVGEKITLAIEYATKNKLPLILFAASGGARMQEGILSLMQMAKTSAALARFSEKGLLYISVLTDPTTGGVTASFASLGDIILAEPGALIGFAGPRVIQQTIGETLPEGFQRAEYQEEHGFVDAVVPRSELRDTLAKLLRLHGKGGSHG
;
A
#
# COMPACT_ATOMS: atom_id res chain seq x y z
N MET A 1 12.49 -14.97 -23.73
CA MET A 1 12.72 -14.37 -22.38
C MET A 1 12.61 -12.84 -22.36
N ASN A 2 12.80 -12.13 -23.48
CA ASN A 2 12.78 -10.65 -23.54
C ASN A 2 11.42 -9.95 -23.53
N SER A 3 10.29 -10.63 -23.78
CA SER A 3 8.99 -9.94 -23.94
C SER A 3 8.33 -9.54 -22.61
N ILE A 4 8.59 -10.25 -21.53
CA ILE A 4 7.98 -9.99 -20.21
C ILE A 4 8.66 -8.79 -19.55
N PHE A 5 9.98 -8.71 -19.62
CA PHE A 5 10.74 -7.55 -19.09
C PHE A 5 10.46 -6.27 -19.89
N ALA A 6 10.27 -6.37 -21.20
CA ALA A 6 9.88 -5.24 -22.04
C ALA A 6 8.49 -4.71 -21.68
N LYS A 7 7.51 -5.60 -21.42
CA LYS A 7 6.16 -5.22 -20.97
C LYS A 7 6.17 -4.55 -19.59
N ARG A 8 6.99 -5.01 -18.64
CA ARG A 8 7.16 -4.41 -17.30
C ARG A 8 7.77 -3.02 -17.38
N ARG A 9 8.87 -2.89 -18.13
CA ARG A 9 9.53 -1.60 -18.36
C ARG A 9 8.60 -0.63 -19.08
N ALA A 10 7.85 -1.10 -20.07
CA ALA A 10 6.82 -0.31 -20.75
C ALA A 10 5.69 0.13 -19.81
N ARG A 11 5.26 -0.72 -18.86
CA ARG A 11 4.25 -0.38 -17.86
C ARG A 11 4.72 0.72 -16.91
N LEU A 12 5.93 0.64 -16.38
CA LEU A 12 6.52 1.69 -15.53
C LEU A 12 6.79 2.98 -16.31
N LEU A 13 7.27 2.88 -17.55
CA LEU A 13 7.49 4.03 -18.42
C LEU A 13 6.16 4.67 -18.84
N ALA A 14 5.12 3.87 -19.12
CA ALA A 14 3.77 4.37 -19.37
C ALA A 14 3.18 5.06 -18.15
N MET A 15 3.42 4.55 -16.93
CA MET A 15 3.00 5.20 -15.69
C MET A 15 3.76 6.50 -15.43
N LYS A 16 5.06 6.55 -15.74
CA LYS A 16 5.84 7.77 -15.68
C LYS A 16 5.37 8.79 -16.73
N ALA A 17 5.06 8.34 -17.95
CA ALA A 17 4.50 9.17 -19.01
C ALA A 17 3.09 9.67 -18.66
N ILE A 18 2.25 8.86 -18.01
CA ILE A 18 0.96 9.28 -17.46
C ILE A 18 1.14 10.34 -16.38
N ARG A 19 2.15 10.21 -15.53
CA ARG A 19 2.49 11.22 -14.54
C ARG A 19 3.01 12.52 -15.18
N ASP A 20 3.89 12.39 -16.17
CA ASP A 20 4.65 13.52 -16.70
C ASP A 20 3.95 14.21 -17.89
N ASN A 21 3.13 13.50 -18.71
CA ASN A 21 2.66 14.04 -20.00
C ASN A 21 1.27 13.63 -20.48
N TYR A 22 0.51 12.74 -19.82
CA TYR A 22 -0.71 12.26 -20.45
C TYR A 22 -1.93 12.28 -19.53
N ILE A 23 -2.82 13.24 -19.84
CA ILE A 23 -4.26 13.14 -19.56
C ILE A 23 -4.99 13.54 -20.83
N PRO A 24 -5.69 12.61 -21.51
CA PRO A 24 -6.50 12.98 -22.65
C PRO A 24 -7.67 13.85 -22.20
N GLY A 25 -7.74 15.06 -22.74
CA GLY A 25 -8.92 15.91 -22.72
C GLY A 25 -9.27 16.57 -21.39
N ASP A 26 -10.05 17.61 -21.47
CA ASP A 26 -10.60 18.48 -20.43
C ASP A 26 -11.57 17.77 -19.48
N LYS A 27 -11.11 16.69 -18.84
CA LYS A 27 -11.97 15.94 -17.92
C LYS A 27 -11.75 16.44 -16.49
N LEU A 28 -12.80 17.01 -15.96
CA LEU A 28 -12.90 17.35 -14.54
C LEU A 28 -13.02 16.08 -13.68
N VAL A 29 -12.59 16.17 -12.46
CA VAL A 29 -12.83 15.20 -11.39
C VAL A 29 -13.41 15.93 -10.19
N THR A 30 -14.50 15.41 -9.65
CA THR A 30 -15.11 15.92 -8.43
C THR A 30 -14.41 15.29 -7.22
N CYS A 31 -13.94 16.11 -6.31
CA CYS A 31 -13.34 15.64 -5.07
C CYS A 31 -14.45 15.09 -4.15
N PRO A 32 -14.34 13.84 -3.64
CA PRO A 32 -15.35 13.28 -2.76
C PRO A 32 -15.42 13.95 -1.38
N HIS A 33 -14.37 14.66 -0.98
CA HIS A 33 -14.29 15.36 0.29
C HIS A 33 -14.90 16.77 0.23
N CYS A 34 -14.39 17.64 -0.65
CA CYS A 34 -14.86 19.03 -0.73
C CYS A 34 -15.92 19.28 -1.81
N GLN A 35 -16.31 18.27 -2.58
CA GLN A 35 -17.30 18.30 -3.67
C GLN A 35 -16.97 19.28 -4.81
N GLN A 36 -15.76 19.83 -4.82
CA GLN A 36 -15.32 20.76 -5.86
C GLN A 36 -14.70 20.02 -7.05
N GLU A 37 -14.92 20.55 -8.22
CA GLU A 37 -14.31 20.05 -9.45
C GLU A 37 -12.91 20.60 -9.65
N SER A 38 -12.03 19.78 -10.18
CA SER A 38 -10.67 20.13 -10.54
C SER A 38 -10.28 19.42 -11.83
N GLU A 39 -9.38 20.03 -12.60
CA GLU A 39 -8.83 19.35 -13.78
C GLU A 39 -8.07 18.09 -13.37
N LYS A 40 -8.35 16.97 -14.03
CA LYS A 40 -7.62 15.71 -13.79
C LYS A 40 -6.11 15.87 -13.93
N LYS A 41 -5.68 16.76 -14.84
CA LYS A 41 -4.27 17.07 -15.06
C LYS A 41 -3.62 17.66 -13.80
N LEU A 42 -4.26 18.64 -13.18
CA LEU A 42 -3.75 19.24 -11.93
C LEU A 42 -3.69 18.22 -10.79
N VAL A 43 -4.74 17.41 -10.64
CA VAL A 43 -4.76 16.34 -9.63
C VAL A 43 -3.63 15.34 -9.87
N ALA A 44 -3.38 14.94 -11.12
CA ALA A 44 -2.31 13.99 -11.45
C ALA A 44 -0.92 14.58 -11.25
N GLN A 45 -0.70 15.84 -11.61
CA GLN A 45 0.56 16.56 -11.35
C GLN A 45 0.83 16.72 -9.85
N GLY A 46 -0.23 16.90 -9.05
CA GLY A 46 -0.18 16.94 -7.59
C GLY A 46 -0.19 15.54 -6.94
N LEU A 47 0.32 14.49 -7.62
CA LEU A 47 0.39 13.11 -7.09
C LEU A 47 -0.97 12.54 -6.68
N SER A 48 -2.04 12.87 -7.41
CA SER A 48 -3.42 12.50 -7.09
C SER A 48 -3.89 13.04 -5.72
N VAL A 49 -3.54 14.27 -5.44
CA VAL A 49 -4.04 15.05 -4.30
C VAL A 49 -4.96 16.14 -4.81
N CYS A 50 -6.06 16.41 -4.10
CA CYS A 50 -6.98 17.47 -4.45
C CYS A 50 -6.30 18.84 -4.27
N PRO A 51 -6.22 19.70 -5.30
CA PRO A 51 -5.55 21.00 -5.17
C PRO A 51 -6.34 22.01 -4.33
N LYS A 52 -7.59 21.69 -3.98
CA LYS A 52 -8.48 22.57 -3.21
C LYS A 52 -8.46 22.29 -1.72
N CYS A 53 -8.51 21.01 -1.32
CA CYS A 53 -8.63 20.62 0.09
C CYS A 53 -7.56 19.65 0.58
N GLY A 54 -6.61 19.26 -0.26
CA GLY A 54 -5.57 18.31 0.13
C GLY A 54 -6.01 16.85 0.22
N TYR A 55 -7.25 16.50 -0.15
CA TYR A 55 -7.70 15.10 -0.12
C TYR A 55 -6.84 14.20 -1.01
N HIS A 56 -6.37 13.09 -0.46
CA HIS A 56 -5.57 12.09 -1.15
C HIS A 56 -6.47 11.08 -1.87
N PHE A 57 -6.58 11.21 -3.19
CA PHE A 57 -7.31 10.22 -3.98
C PHE A 57 -6.63 8.85 -3.93
N PRO A 58 -7.41 7.75 -3.99
CA PRO A 58 -6.85 6.40 -4.12
C PRO A 58 -5.94 6.27 -5.34
N ILE A 59 -4.79 5.64 -5.17
CA ILE A 59 -3.84 5.38 -6.26
C ILE A 59 -3.48 3.90 -6.32
N GLY A 60 -3.14 3.43 -7.52
CA GLY A 60 -2.75 2.03 -7.72
C GLY A 60 -1.32 1.74 -7.29
N ALA A 61 -1.05 0.45 -7.04
CA ALA A 61 0.24 -0.01 -6.53
C ALA A 61 1.43 0.39 -7.42
N TYR A 62 1.35 0.20 -8.73
CA TYR A 62 2.45 0.60 -9.62
C TYR A 62 2.67 2.12 -9.66
N TYR A 63 1.58 2.91 -9.59
CA TYR A 63 1.71 4.36 -9.51
C TYR A 63 2.41 4.76 -8.21
N ARG A 64 2.01 4.18 -7.06
CA ARG A 64 2.70 4.38 -5.78
C ARG A 64 4.20 4.08 -5.88
N LEU A 65 4.55 2.91 -6.41
CA LEU A 65 5.95 2.52 -6.60
C LEU A 65 6.72 3.52 -7.49
N SER A 66 6.08 4.03 -8.55
CA SER A 66 6.71 5.02 -9.43
C SER A 66 6.94 6.38 -8.78
N THR A 67 6.19 6.72 -7.72
CA THR A 67 6.35 8.00 -7.00
C THR A 67 7.44 7.95 -5.93
N ILE A 68 7.82 6.77 -5.45
CA ILE A 68 8.76 6.61 -4.35
C ILE A 68 10.11 6.02 -4.78
N LEU A 69 10.14 5.08 -5.74
CA LEU A 69 11.36 4.42 -6.16
C LEU A 69 12.20 5.28 -7.11
N ASP A 70 13.49 5.14 -7.00
CA ASP A 70 14.45 5.73 -7.91
C ASP A 70 14.27 5.15 -9.33
N PRO A 71 14.37 5.97 -10.38
CA PRO A 71 14.20 5.51 -11.75
C PRO A 71 15.13 4.34 -12.11
N GLY A 72 14.55 3.31 -12.73
CA GLY A 72 15.29 2.14 -13.21
C GLY A 72 15.63 1.09 -12.16
N THR A 73 15.30 1.30 -10.88
CA THR A 73 15.66 0.37 -9.79
C THR A 73 14.57 -0.67 -9.51
N PHE A 74 13.37 -0.50 -10.05
CA PHE A 74 12.23 -1.39 -9.80
C PHE A 74 12.46 -2.80 -10.33
N HIS A 75 12.34 -3.78 -9.44
CA HIS A 75 12.31 -5.21 -9.76
C HIS A 75 11.19 -5.90 -8.98
N GLU A 76 10.15 -6.34 -9.70
CA GLU A 76 8.98 -6.97 -9.08
C GLU A 76 9.30 -8.36 -8.55
N LEU A 77 8.83 -8.65 -7.33
CA LEU A 77 8.89 -9.96 -6.68
C LEU A 77 7.53 -10.65 -6.80
N ASN A 78 7.54 -12.00 -6.94
CA ASN A 78 6.34 -12.83 -6.82
C ASN A 78 5.16 -12.44 -7.75
N GLU A 79 5.45 -11.83 -8.91
CA GLU A 79 4.41 -11.39 -9.86
C GLU A 79 3.50 -12.53 -10.31
N LYS A 80 4.06 -13.73 -10.50
CA LYS A 80 3.34 -14.88 -11.03
C LYS A 80 2.51 -15.64 -9.99
N LEU A 81 2.56 -15.25 -8.72
CA LEU A 81 1.79 -15.92 -7.67
C LEU A 81 0.30 -15.68 -7.94
N PRO A 82 -0.48 -16.73 -8.22
CA PRO A 82 -1.87 -16.57 -8.63
C PRO A 82 -2.78 -16.35 -7.43
N ALA A 83 -3.87 -15.62 -7.66
CA ALA A 83 -5.04 -15.71 -6.78
C ALA A 83 -5.65 -17.11 -6.88
N ALA A 84 -6.23 -17.59 -5.79
CA ALA A 84 -6.89 -18.89 -5.71
C ALA A 84 -8.28 -18.73 -5.06
N ASP A 85 -9.15 -19.71 -5.33
CA ASP A 85 -10.43 -19.88 -4.62
C ASP A 85 -10.39 -21.20 -3.84
N PRO A 86 -9.79 -21.20 -2.65
CA PRO A 86 -9.57 -22.44 -1.90
C PRO A 86 -10.84 -23.04 -1.29
N LEU A 87 -11.94 -22.27 -1.24
CA LEU A 87 -13.20 -22.70 -0.63
C LEU A 87 -14.33 -22.89 -1.65
N ALA A 88 -14.06 -22.72 -2.95
CA ALA A 88 -15.04 -22.72 -4.02
C ALA A 88 -16.24 -21.80 -3.69
N PHE A 89 -15.92 -20.57 -3.25
CA PHE A 89 -16.96 -19.61 -2.81
C PHE A 89 -17.77 -19.12 -4.02
N PRO A 90 -19.13 -19.18 -3.95
CA PRO A 90 -19.98 -18.81 -5.08
C PRO A 90 -19.70 -17.39 -5.60
N GLY A 91 -19.44 -17.27 -6.92
CA GLY A 91 -19.19 -16.01 -7.61
C GLY A 91 -17.82 -15.37 -7.30
N TYR A 92 -16.94 -16.03 -6.56
CA TYR A 92 -15.61 -15.48 -6.27
C TYR A 92 -14.64 -15.53 -7.47
N PRO A 93 -14.59 -16.61 -8.28
CA PRO A 93 -13.77 -16.63 -9.48
C PRO A 93 -14.09 -15.51 -10.47
N GLU A 94 -15.37 -15.17 -10.64
CA GLU A 94 -15.83 -14.09 -11.52
C GLU A 94 -15.37 -12.74 -10.98
N LYS A 95 -15.47 -12.50 -9.67
CA LYS A 95 -14.99 -11.29 -8.99
C LYS A 95 -13.48 -11.13 -9.12
N LEU A 96 -12.71 -12.22 -8.94
CA LEU A 96 -11.27 -12.24 -9.16
C LEU A 96 -10.92 -11.84 -10.60
N SER A 97 -11.53 -12.52 -11.57
CA SER A 97 -11.30 -12.25 -12.99
C SER A 97 -11.66 -10.81 -13.37
N ALA A 98 -12.75 -10.27 -12.82
CA ALA A 98 -13.13 -8.87 -13.03
C ALA A 98 -12.12 -7.90 -12.43
N ALA A 99 -11.65 -8.15 -11.21
CA ALA A 99 -10.63 -7.33 -10.56
C ALA A 99 -9.29 -7.38 -11.33
N GLN A 100 -8.87 -8.55 -11.79
CA GLN A 100 -7.67 -8.73 -12.62
C GLN A 100 -7.74 -7.95 -13.94
N ARG A 101 -8.88 -8.01 -14.64
CA ARG A 101 -9.10 -7.23 -15.88
C ARG A 101 -9.09 -5.73 -15.61
N LYS A 102 -9.74 -5.29 -14.54
CA LYS A 102 -9.85 -3.87 -14.17
C LYS A 102 -8.50 -3.26 -13.78
N THR A 103 -7.70 -3.98 -13.01
CA THR A 103 -6.46 -3.45 -12.42
C THR A 103 -5.20 -3.84 -13.17
N GLY A 104 -5.26 -4.95 -13.92
CA GLY A 104 -4.09 -5.58 -14.55
C GLY A 104 -3.15 -6.26 -13.55
N LEU A 105 -3.59 -6.46 -12.30
CA LEU A 105 -2.84 -7.15 -11.25
C LEU A 105 -3.24 -8.62 -11.19
N THR A 106 -2.36 -9.47 -10.70
CA THR A 106 -2.67 -10.88 -10.38
C THR A 106 -3.41 -11.00 -9.06
N GLU A 107 -3.11 -10.12 -8.10
CA GLU A 107 -3.73 -10.04 -6.78
C GLU A 107 -3.55 -8.62 -6.20
N ALA A 108 -4.21 -8.33 -5.07
CA ALA A 108 -4.26 -7.01 -4.44
C ALA A 108 -2.92 -6.49 -3.87
N ALA A 109 -1.83 -7.19 -4.07
CA ALA A 109 -0.50 -6.79 -3.61
C ALA A 109 0.53 -6.84 -4.73
N VAL A 110 1.37 -5.80 -4.79
CA VAL A 110 2.59 -5.76 -5.60
C VAL A 110 3.78 -5.64 -4.66
N THR A 111 4.74 -6.54 -4.79
CA THR A 111 5.99 -6.53 -4.00
C THR A 111 7.18 -6.37 -4.93
N ALA A 112 8.16 -5.59 -4.51
CA ALA A 112 9.32 -5.26 -5.35
C ALA A 112 10.58 -5.01 -4.53
N VAL A 113 11.72 -5.14 -5.17
CA VAL A 113 12.98 -4.53 -4.74
C VAL A 113 13.21 -3.27 -5.56
N GLY A 114 13.71 -2.24 -4.91
CA GLY A 114 14.09 -0.99 -5.56
C GLY A 114 15.04 -0.20 -4.69
N ALA A 115 15.26 1.06 -5.05
CA ALA A 115 16.02 1.99 -4.23
C ALA A 115 15.21 3.27 -4.01
N ILE A 116 15.40 3.91 -2.86
CA ILE A 116 14.86 5.22 -2.51
C ILE A 116 16.03 6.08 -2.02
N GLY A 117 16.31 7.16 -2.73
CA GLY A 117 17.46 7.99 -2.43
C GLY A 117 18.80 7.22 -2.46
N GLY A 118 18.97 6.33 -3.44
CA GLY A 118 20.12 5.46 -3.61
C GLY A 118 20.19 4.26 -2.65
N ARG A 119 19.30 4.13 -1.66
CA ARG A 119 19.31 3.02 -0.70
C ARG A 119 18.35 1.91 -1.10
N LYS A 120 18.91 0.71 -1.26
CA LYS A 120 18.16 -0.49 -1.66
C LYS A 120 17.21 -0.93 -0.54
N CYS A 121 15.96 -1.23 -0.90
CA CYS A 121 14.92 -1.68 0.03
C CYS A 121 13.97 -2.66 -0.67
N VAL A 122 13.18 -3.37 0.14
CA VAL A 122 12.02 -4.13 -0.32
C VAL A 122 10.77 -3.31 -0.04
N VAL A 123 9.89 -3.21 -1.03
CA VAL A 123 8.64 -2.45 -0.92
C VAL A 123 7.46 -3.33 -1.29
N GLY A 124 6.43 -3.37 -0.46
CA GLY A 124 5.14 -3.96 -0.76
C GLY A 124 4.05 -2.89 -0.77
N VAL A 125 3.12 -2.98 -1.71
CA VAL A 125 2.00 -2.04 -1.84
C VAL A 125 0.72 -2.81 -2.03
N LEU A 126 -0.27 -2.60 -1.16
CA LEU A 126 -1.62 -3.05 -1.38
C LEU A 126 -2.37 -2.10 -2.33
N ASP A 127 -3.23 -2.65 -3.18
CA ASP A 127 -4.02 -1.90 -4.14
C ASP A 127 -5.52 -2.07 -3.85
N ASN A 128 -6.13 -1.04 -3.28
CA ASN A 128 -7.53 -1.09 -2.88
C ASN A 128 -8.52 -1.18 -4.06
N ARG A 129 -8.07 -0.95 -5.29
CA ARG A 129 -8.89 -1.15 -6.50
C ARG A 129 -9.15 -2.62 -6.80
N PHE A 130 -8.29 -3.53 -6.29
CA PHE A 130 -8.47 -4.97 -6.38
C PHE A 130 -9.19 -5.49 -5.13
N LEU A 131 -10.47 -5.73 -5.22
CA LEU A 131 -11.33 -6.23 -4.14
C LEU A 131 -11.08 -5.51 -2.79
N MET A 132 -11.04 -4.17 -2.82
CA MET A 132 -10.77 -3.29 -1.67
C MET A 132 -9.39 -3.54 -1.00
N GLY A 133 -8.41 -4.04 -1.73
CA GLY A 133 -7.10 -4.35 -1.15
C GLY A 133 -7.12 -5.48 -0.10
N SER A 134 -8.18 -6.27 -0.06
CA SER A 134 -8.39 -7.26 0.99
C SER A 134 -7.34 -8.36 0.96
N MET A 135 -6.89 -8.76 2.16
CA MET A 135 -5.85 -9.76 2.36
C MET A 135 -6.39 -11.16 2.13
N SER A 136 -6.07 -11.75 0.98
CA SER A 136 -6.26 -13.15 0.62
C SER A 136 -5.08 -14.01 1.05
N ALA A 137 -5.18 -15.32 0.92
CA ALA A 137 -4.05 -16.23 1.09
C ALA A 137 -2.86 -15.85 0.18
N ALA A 138 -3.14 -15.47 -1.08
CA ALA A 138 -2.12 -15.06 -2.02
C ALA A 138 -1.50 -13.69 -1.66
N VAL A 139 -2.27 -12.73 -1.14
CA VAL A 139 -1.75 -11.46 -0.63
C VAL A 139 -0.84 -11.70 0.57
N GLY A 140 -1.29 -12.50 1.54
CA GLY A 140 -0.49 -12.85 2.71
C GLY A 140 0.82 -13.55 2.32
N GLU A 141 0.77 -14.46 1.33
CA GLU A 141 1.95 -15.11 0.77
C GLU A 141 2.92 -14.11 0.12
N LYS A 142 2.42 -13.21 -0.74
CA LYS A 142 3.27 -12.18 -1.37
C LYS A 142 3.99 -11.32 -0.34
N ILE A 143 3.27 -10.90 0.73
CA ILE A 143 3.85 -10.09 1.81
C ILE A 143 4.89 -10.92 2.58
N THR A 144 4.56 -12.15 2.96
CA THR A 144 5.48 -13.06 3.66
C THR A 144 6.77 -13.28 2.87
N LEU A 145 6.66 -13.61 1.59
CA LEU A 145 7.82 -13.80 0.72
C LEU A 145 8.66 -12.53 0.54
N ALA A 146 8.03 -11.35 0.55
CA ALA A 146 8.74 -10.08 0.51
C ALA A 146 9.52 -9.82 1.81
N ILE A 147 8.92 -10.12 2.98
CA ILE A 147 9.57 -10.05 4.29
C ILE A 147 10.76 -11.03 4.34
N GLU A 148 10.57 -12.26 3.92
CA GLU A 148 11.63 -13.27 3.89
C GLU A 148 12.76 -12.90 2.93
N TYR A 149 12.42 -12.34 1.76
CA TYR A 149 13.42 -11.81 0.84
C TYR A 149 14.23 -10.66 1.47
N ALA A 150 13.55 -9.73 2.16
CA ALA A 150 14.21 -8.63 2.88
C ALA A 150 15.12 -9.17 3.99
N THR A 151 14.65 -10.15 4.77
CA THR A 151 15.42 -10.83 5.83
C THR A 151 16.70 -11.47 5.28
N LYS A 152 16.56 -12.28 4.23
CA LYS A 152 17.67 -12.99 3.59
C LYS A 152 18.73 -12.04 3.04
N ASN A 153 18.30 -10.93 2.45
CA ASN A 153 19.19 -9.97 1.81
C ASN A 153 19.61 -8.81 2.73
N LYS A 154 19.17 -8.82 4.01
CA LYS A 154 19.45 -7.78 5.01
C LYS A 154 19.05 -6.38 4.52
N LEU A 155 17.89 -6.28 3.88
CA LEU A 155 17.34 -5.04 3.35
C LEU A 155 16.24 -4.49 4.26
N PRO A 156 16.09 -3.16 4.38
CA PRO A 156 14.92 -2.57 5.01
C PRO A 156 13.65 -2.91 4.23
N LEU A 157 12.54 -3.01 4.95
CA LEU A 157 11.20 -3.31 4.42
C LEU A 157 10.31 -2.09 4.56
N ILE A 158 9.52 -1.80 3.51
CA ILE A 158 8.49 -0.75 3.52
C ILE A 158 7.20 -1.36 2.99
N LEU A 159 6.12 -1.34 3.77
CA LEU A 159 4.81 -1.82 3.34
C LEU A 159 3.78 -0.69 3.36
N PHE A 160 3.12 -0.49 2.21
CA PHE A 160 1.99 0.41 2.06
C PHE A 160 0.70 -0.37 2.23
N ALA A 161 -0.04 -0.11 3.28
CA ALA A 161 -1.34 -0.68 3.53
C ALA A 161 -2.45 0.19 2.89
N ALA A 162 -3.33 -0.45 2.13
CA ALA A 162 -4.53 0.14 1.53
C ALA A 162 -5.59 -0.96 1.44
N SER A 163 -6.32 -1.23 2.52
CA SER A 163 -7.12 -2.45 2.63
C SER A 163 -8.37 -2.30 3.49
N GLY A 164 -9.45 -2.95 3.05
CA GLY A 164 -10.65 -3.16 3.85
C GLY A 164 -10.57 -4.34 4.84
N GLY A 165 -9.42 -5.04 4.95
CA GLY A 165 -9.23 -6.14 5.90
C GLY A 165 -9.05 -7.51 5.25
N ALA A 166 -9.44 -8.57 5.95
CA ALA A 166 -9.33 -9.95 5.46
C ALA A 166 -10.33 -10.26 4.33
N ARG A 167 -9.95 -11.12 3.38
CA ARG A 167 -10.78 -11.54 2.24
C ARG A 167 -11.88 -12.49 2.68
N MET A 168 -13.14 -12.01 2.77
CA MET A 168 -14.27 -12.78 3.27
C MET A 168 -14.50 -14.10 2.51
N GLN A 169 -14.30 -14.12 1.19
CA GLN A 169 -14.50 -15.29 0.34
C GLN A 169 -13.55 -16.45 0.66
N GLU A 170 -12.43 -16.16 1.31
CA GLU A 170 -11.44 -17.16 1.71
C GLU A 170 -11.56 -17.57 3.19
N GLY A 171 -12.55 -17.07 3.90
CA GLY A 171 -12.88 -17.45 5.27
C GLY A 171 -11.67 -17.44 6.20
N ILE A 172 -11.52 -18.51 6.98
CA ILE A 172 -10.41 -18.66 7.96
C ILE A 172 -9.02 -18.57 7.33
N LEU A 173 -8.87 -18.96 6.06
CA LEU A 173 -7.57 -18.93 5.39
C LEU A 173 -7.05 -17.49 5.24
N SER A 174 -7.94 -16.53 5.02
CA SER A 174 -7.58 -15.11 5.01
C SER A 174 -7.20 -14.58 6.40
N LEU A 175 -7.86 -15.05 7.45
CA LEU A 175 -7.52 -14.69 8.83
C LEU A 175 -6.15 -15.26 9.26
N MET A 176 -5.83 -16.48 8.83
CA MET A 176 -4.53 -17.09 9.09
C MET A 176 -3.36 -16.31 8.49
N GLN A 177 -3.60 -15.47 7.48
CA GLN A 177 -2.54 -14.61 6.93
C GLN A 177 -2.07 -13.54 7.93
N MET A 178 -2.92 -13.13 8.87
CA MET A 178 -2.52 -12.23 9.95
C MET A 178 -1.38 -12.85 10.77
N ALA A 179 -1.56 -14.07 11.25
CA ALA A 179 -0.55 -14.79 12.01
C ALA A 179 0.71 -15.05 11.16
N LYS A 180 0.53 -15.44 9.90
CA LYS A 180 1.63 -15.75 8.98
C LYS A 180 2.54 -14.53 8.72
N THR A 181 1.96 -13.38 8.40
CA THR A 181 2.72 -12.15 8.16
C THR A 181 3.38 -11.65 9.44
N SER A 182 2.68 -11.70 10.58
CA SER A 182 3.24 -11.32 11.89
C SER A 182 4.41 -12.20 12.30
N ALA A 183 4.31 -13.51 12.10
CA ALA A 183 5.42 -14.45 12.39
C ALA A 183 6.64 -14.20 11.49
N ALA A 184 6.42 -13.81 10.22
CA ALA A 184 7.52 -13.44 9.33
C ALA A 184 8.20 -12.13 9.79
N LEU A 185 7.42 -11.13 10.23
CA LEU A 185 7.93 -9.88 10.78
C LEU A 185 8.68 -10.09 12.10
N ALA A 186 8.22 -10.99 12.98
CA ALA A 186 8.95 -11.33 14.19
C ALA A 186 10.37 -11.82 13.86
N ARG A 187 10.50 -12.77 12.91
CA ARG A 187 11.82 -13.25 12.46
C ARG A 187 12.67 -12.16 11.77
N PHE A 188 12.03 -11.21 11.08
CA PHE A 188 12.68 -10.06 10.47
C PHE A 188 13.25 -9.12 11.56
N SER A 189 12.46 -8.81 12.58
CA SER A 189 12.83 -7.96 13.71
C SER A 189 13.99 -8.57 14.51
N GLU A 190 14.02 -9.90 14.73
CA GLU A 190 15.15 -10.60 15.37
C GLU A 190 16.49 -10.40 14.65
N LYS A 191 16.48 -10.02 13.37
CA LYS A 191 17.69 -9.67 12.62
C LYS A 191 18.10 -8.20 12.76
N GLY A 192 17.38 -7.40 13.54
CA GLY A 192 17.63 -5.97 13.72
C GLY A 192 17.46 -5.17 12.42
N LEU A 193 16.49 -5.55 11.58
CA LEU A 193 16.23 -4.91 10.30
C LEU A 193 15.04 -3.95 10.41
N LEU A 194 15.13 -2.82 9.71
CA LEU A 194 14.12 -1.76 9.76
C LEU A 194 12.87 -2.13 8.97
N TYR A 195 11.71 -2.05 9.61
CA TYR A 195 10.39 -2.11 8.98
C TYR A 195 9.65 -0.77 9.11
N ILE A 196 9.31 -0.14 7.98
CA ILE A 196 8.47 1.05 7.91
C ILE A 196 7.10 0.64 7.38
N SER A 197 6.06 0.88 8.16
CA SER A 197 4.67 0.72 7.74
C SER A 197 4.12 2.08 7.30
N VAL A 198 3.44 2.13 6.16
CA VAL A 198 2.78 3.34 5.65
C VAL A 198 1.30 3.07 5.46
N LEU A 199 0.48 3.68 6.31
CA LEU A 199 -0.96 3.49 6.34
C LEU A 199 -1.64 4.49 5.39
N THR A 200 -2.41 3.97 4.43
CA THR A 200 -3.15 4.80 3.47
C THR A 200 -4.63 4.49 3.52
N ASP A 201 -5.45 5.33 2.89
CA ASP A 201 -6.91 5.23 2.96
C ASP A 201 -7.49 4.11 2.06
N PRO A 202 -8.29 3.19 2.64
CA PRO A 202 -8.43 2.84 4.05
C PRO A 202 -7.40 1.79 4.49
N THR A 203 -7.08 1.71 5.78
CA THR A 203 -6.36 0.58 6.38
C THR A 203 -7.17 0.07 7.56
N THR A 204 -7.89 -1.05 7.38
CA THR A 204 -8.86 -1.55 8.36
C THR A 204 -8.80 -3.06 8.56
N GLY A 205 -9.49 -3.55 9.58
CA GLY A 205 -9.71 -4.96 9.86
C GLY A 205 -8.43 -5.76 10.12
N GLY A 206 -8.38 -6.97 9.57
CA GLY A 206 -7.26 -7.89 9.76
C GLY A 206 -5.91 -7.35 9.25
N VAL A 207 -5.88 -6.41 8.32
CA VAL A 207 -4.65 -5.79 7.85
C VAL A 207 -4.10 -4.84 8.92
N THR A 208 -4.94 -3.99 9.51
CA THR A 208 -4.53 -3.14 10.64
C THR A 208 -4.08 -3.98 11.82
N ALA A 209 -4.84 -5.01 12.18
CA ALA A 209 -4.54 -5.89 13.32
C ALA A 209 -3.40 -6.90 13.05
N SER A 210 -2.61 -6.71 12.01
CA SER A 210 -1.47 -7.56 11.70
C SER A 210 -0.27 -6.71 11.21
N PHE A 211 0.26 -6.98 10.04
CA PHE A 211 1.50 -6.35 9.57
C PHE A 211 1.46 -4.81 9.55
N ALA A 212 0.29 -4.18 9.33
CA ALA A 212 0.22 -2.73 9.23
C ALA A 212 0.55 -1.99 10.53
N SER A 213 0.30 -2.59 11.69
CA SER A 213 0.61 -2.01 13.03
C SER A 213 1.90 -2.52 13.65
N LEU A 214 2.72 -3.28 12.91
CA LEU A 214 3.96 -3.87 13.41
C LEU A 214 5.23 -3.18 12.89
N GLY A 215 5.11 -1.97 12.34
CA GLY A 215 6.26 -1.18 11.90
C GLY A 215 7.12 -0.71 13.07
N ASP A 216 8.44 -0.69 12.89
CA ASP A 216 9.34 0.04 13.78
C ASP A 216 9.08 1.55 13.68
N ILE A 217 8.62 1.99 12.51
CA ILE A 217 8.13 3.33 12.22
C ILE A 217 6.82 3.20 11.46
N ILE A 218 5.77 3.86 11.92
CA ILE A 218 4.45 3.84 11.34
C ILE A 218 4.10 5.25 10.84
N LEU A 219 4.03 5.39 9.51
CA LEU A 219 3.61 6.63 8.86
C LEU A 219 2.18 6.50 8.35
N ALA A 220 1.46 7.62 8.23
CA ALA A 220 0.15 7.65 7.61
C ALA A 220 0.03 8.77 6.58
N GLU A 221 -0.79 8.59 5.53
CA GLU A 221 -1.21 9.70 4.68
C GLU A 221 -2.32 10.53 5.37
N PRO A 222 -2.35 11.87 5.16
CA PRO A 222 -3.38 12.73 5.74
C PRO A 222 -4.80 12.23 5.49
N GLY A 223 -5.63 12.27 6.52
CA GLY A 223 -7.04 11.90 6.48
C GLY A 223 -7.32 10.41 6.25
N ALA A 224 -6.31 9.54 6.21
CA ALA A 224 -6.51 8.11 6.00
C ALA A 224 -7.37 7.49 7.12
N LEU A 225 -8.34 6.65 6.74
CA LEU A 225 -9.13 5.86 7.69
C LEU A 225 -8.29 4.69 8.17
N ILE A 226 -8.00 4.66 9.48
CA ILE A 226 -7.16 3.65 10.11
C ILE A 226 -7.89 3.11 11.34
N GLY A 227 -8.27 1.83 11.32
CA GLY A 227 -9.00 1.24 12.43
C GLY A 227 -9.22 -0.25 12.24
N PHE A 228 -9.77 -0.92 13.27
CA PHE A 228 -10.14 -2.34 13.17
C PHE A 228 -11.54 -2.48 12.54
N ALA A 229 -12.57 -2.12 13.25
CA ALA A 229 -13.93 -2.09 12.72
C ALA A 229 -14.19 -0.77 11.98
N GLY A 230 -14.88 -0.84 10.84
CA GLY A 230 -15.28 0.37 10.11
C GLY A 230 -16.30 1.19 10.92
N PRO A 231 -16.37 2.53 10.71
CA PRO A 231 -17.26 3.42 11.47
C PRO A 231 -18.72 2.97 11.48
N ARG A 232 -19.23 2.48 10.34
CA ARG A 232 -20.61 1.98 10.23
C ARG A 232 -20.87 0.77 11.14
N VAL A 233 -19.93 -0.15 11.22
CA VAL A 233 -20.03 -1.35 12.06
C VAL A 233 -20.06 -0.95 13.54
N ILE A 234 -19.19 -0.03 13.93
CA ILE A 234 -19.13 0.49 15.29
C ILE A 234 -20.47 1.15 15.66
N GLN A 235 -20.92 2.10 14.85
CA GLN A 235 -22.19 2.81 15.07
C GLN A 235 -23.39 1.86 15.17
N GLN A 236 -23.47 0.87 14.30
CA GLN A 236 -24.54 -0.13 14.31
C GLN A 236 -24.48 -1.07 15.53
N THR A 237 -23.28 -1.31 16.06
CA THR A 237 -23.09 -2.23 17.19
C THR A 237 -23.33 -1.55 18.54
N ILE A 238 -22.81 -0.33 18.73
CA ILE A 238 -22.93 0.38 20.02
C ILE A 238 -24.06 1.42 20.03
N GLY A 239 -24.63 1.76 18.85
CA GLY A 239 -25.76 2.72 18.74
C GLY A 239 -25.36 4.19 18.99
N GLU A 240 -24.07 4.51 19.04
CA GLU A 240 -23.59 5.86 19.33
C GLU A 240 -22.98 6.53 18.10
N THR A 241 -22.99 7.86 18.10
CA THR A 241 -22.30 8.67 17.10
C THR A 241 -20.81 8.77 17.46
N LEU A 242 -19.94 8.45 16.48
CA LEU A 242 -18.49 8.53 16.69
C LEU A 242 -18.03 9.99 16.74
N PRO A 243 -17.01 10.29 17.56
CA PRO A 243 -16.39 11.63 17.59
C PRO A 243 -15.90 12.05 16.20
N GLU A 244 -15.89 13.36 15.97
CA GLU A 244 -15.30 13.92 14.75
C GLU A 244 -13.82 13.54 14.64
N GLY A 245 -13.39 13.16 13.44
CA GLY A 245 -12.01 12.72 13.20
C GLY A 245 -11.66 11.33 13.72
N PHE A 246 -12.59 10.63 14.39
CA PHE A 246 -12.33 9.29 14.91
C PHE A 246 -11.82 8.34 13.82
N GLN A 247 -10.78 7.57 14.13
CA GLN A 247 -10.07 6.67 13.21
C GLN A 247 -9.39 7.36 12.01
N ARG A 248 -9.20 8.69 12.02
CA ARG A 248 -8.38 9.36 11.01
C ARG A 248 -6.90 9.30 11.38
N ALA A 249 -6.04 9.46 10.38
CA ALA A 249 -4.59 9.42 10.56
C ALA A 249 -4.11 10.38 11.65
N GLU A 250 -4.66 11.59 11.67
CA GLU A 250 -4.34 12.64 12.66
C GLU A 250 -4.75 12.21 14.08
N TYR A 251 -5.92 11.58 14.21
CA TYR A 251 -6.38 11.00 15.47
C TYR A 251 -5.44 9.89 15.97
N GLN A 252 -4.97 9.04 15.05
CA GLN A 252 -4.05 7.95 15.37
C GLN A 252 -2.65 8.47 15.77
N GLU A 253 -2.20 9.56 15.16
CA GLU A 253 -0.95 10.25 15.52
C GLU A 253 -1.07 10.85 16.93
N GLU A 254 -2.15 11.57 17.22
CA GLU A 254 -2.41 12.16 18.53
C GLU A 254 -2.44 11.13 19.67
N HIS A 255 -2.93 9.91 19.35
CA HIS A 255 -3.01 8.80 20.31
C HIS A 255 -1.79 7.87 20.28
N GLY A 256 -0.74 8.21 19.55
CA GLY A 256 0.53 7.48 19.53
C GLY A 256 0.52 6.13 18.79
N PHE A 257 -0.47 5.88 17.91
CA PHE A 257 -0.51 4.70 17.04
C PHE A 257 0.20 4.94 15.71
N VAL A 258 0.42 6.19 15.34
CA VAL A 258 1.14 6.62 14.14
C VAL A 258 2.23 7.59 14.59
N ASP A 259 3.46 7.42 14.08
CA ASP A 259 4.60 8.26 14.43
C ASP A 259 4.58 9.61 13.71
N ALA A 260 4.05 9.64 12.48
CA ALA A 260 3.88 10.88 11.73
C ALA A 260 2.83 10.76 10.61
N VAL A 261 2.04 11.81 10.44
CA VAL A 261 1.19 12.00 9.26
C VAL A 261 1.99 12.74 8.19
N VAL A 262 2.22 12.10 7.04
CA VAL A 262 3.12 12.59 5.99
C VAL A 262 2.35 12.75 4.68
N PRO A 263 2.28 13.98 4.12
CA PRO A 263 1.70 14.21 2.81
C PRO A 263 2.42 13.42 1.72
N ARG A 264 1.67 12.99 0.70
CA ARG A 264 2.20 12.18 -0.40
C ARG A 264 3.36 12.85 -1.14
N SER A 265 3.37 14.16 -1.22
CA SER A 265 4.46 14.95 -1.81
C SER A 265 5.78 14.85 -1.07
N GLU A 266 5.73 14.61 0.26
CA GLU A 266 6.90 14.56 1.13
C GLU A 266 7.34 13.12 1.44
N LEU A 267 6.50 12.16 1.12
CA LEU A 267 6.67 10.77 1.55
C LEU A 267 7.97 10.14 1.02
N ARG A 268 8.34 10.41 -0.25
CA ARG A 268 9.59 9.89 -0.82
C ARG A 268 10.82 10.40 -0.07
N ASP A 269 10.87 11.68 0.22
CA ASP A 269 12.01 12.31 0.90
C ASP A 269 12.07 11.89 2.38
N THR A 270 10.92 11.75 3.02
CA THR A 270 10.81 11.19 4.38
C THR A 270 11.35 9.76 4.43
N LEU A 271 10.91 8.89 3.52
CA LEU A 271 11.42 7.51 3.43
C LEU A 271 12.93 7.47 3.15
N ALA A 272 13.43 8.30 2.24
CA ALA A 272 14.86 8.40 1.95
C ALA A 272 15.66 8.83 3.19
N LYS A 273 15.15 9.81 3.95
CA LYS A 273 15.76 10.26 5.23
C LYS A 273 15.79 9.13 6.26
N LEU A 274 14.66 8.43 6.47
CA LEU A 274 14.59 7.31 7.42
C LEU A 274 15.54 6.18 7.04
N LEU A 275 15.58 5.77 5.78
CA LEU A 275 16.52 4.75 5.29
C LEU A 275 17.97 5.16 5.47
N ARG A 276 18.29 6.46 5.38
CA ARG A 276 19.64 6.98 5.62
C ARG A 276 20.01 6.91 7.09
N LEU A 277 19.11 7.29 7.99
CA LEU A 277 19.35 7.33 9.43
C LEU A 277 19.55 5.93 10.03
N HIS A 278 18.77 4.95 9.53
CA HIS A 278 18.82 3.57 10.02
C HIS A 278 19.74 2.64 9.19
N GLY A 279 20.28 3.14 8.08
CA GLY A 279 21.29 2.39 7.31
C GLY A 279 22.57 2.32 8.14
N LYS A 280 23.13 1.12 8.34
CA LYS A 280 24.48 0.97 8.88
C LYS A 280 25.40 1.86 8.05
N GLY A 281 26.09 2.81 8.70
CA GLY A 281 26.97 3.76 8.04
C GLY A 281 27.88 3.04 7.07
N GLY A 282 27.76 3.35 5.79
CA GLY A 282 28.76 2.96 4.83
C GLY A 282 30.07 3.59 5.28
N SER A 283 31.06 2.77 5.57
CA SER A 283 32.43 3.24 5.71
C SER A 283 32.72 4.12 4.48
N HIS A 284 32.94 5.41 4.75
CA HIS A 284 33.59 6.26 3.75
C HIS A 284 34.98 5.64 3.52
N GLY A 285 35.11 4.89 2.45
CA GLY A 285 36.37 4.53 1.85
C GLY A 285 36.57 5.39 0.61
#